data_3999e3cf985aa13e2c9fc9da383b7779
#
_entry.id   3999e3cf985aa13e2c9fc9da383b7779
#
_cell.length_a   1.000
_cell.length_b   1.000
_cell.length_c   1.000
_cell.angle_alpha   90.00
_cell.angle_beta   90.00
_cell.angle_gamma   90.00
#
_symmetry.space_group_name_H-M   'P 1'
#
loop_
_entity.id
_entity.type
_entity.pdbx_description
1 polymer ?
#
loop_
_entity_poly.entity_id
_entity_poly.type
_entity_poly.pdbx_seq_one_letter_code
_entity_poly.pdbx_strand_id
1 'polypeptide(L)'
;DFCLSRGLGDVYKRQGFHHEDMYLTFQEYFEHMNNQPERWGKPMAALLGALDAQMGLGIASIGGKDSMSGSFEGLDVPPTLVSFATAIGNTRDVQSPEFKKANSSVVILRPNYKNGQPEIGSLIAIYKTVEQMIDEGKVLAAATPGYGGVAEALFKMCVGNHVGLQLSNDIDLNSLFKPAYGAVILELLDASAGEFLGFTTVDYTLEADGSNIDLSRLQELWEAKLEPVFPYRKAGEFVPALEHDCPANKRVAPAVRLATPRVIIPVFPGTNCEYDTARAFRRAGGDPHILVLKNLSPADVAESCEALVRELDKAQILMLPGGFSGGDEPDGSAKFIASFFRNPAVADAVNRLLNQRDGLALGICNGFQALIKLGLVPYGEIRPITE
;
A
#
# COMPACT_ATOMS: atom_id res chain seq x y z
N ASP A 1 -1.73 -11.76 19.55
CA ASP A 1 -3.12 -11.58 19.08
C ASP A 1 -3.13 -10.92 17.71
N PHE A 2 -2.80 -11.70 16.69
CA PHE A 2 -2.93 -11.28 15.30
C PHE A 2 -4.39 -11.42 14.87
N CYS A 3 -5.20 -10.43 15.17
CA CYS A 3 -6.57 -10.41 14.73
C CYS A 3 -6.66 -9.75 13.35
N LEU A 4 -6.55 -10.56 12.30
CA LEU A 4 -6.69 -10.12 10.90
C LEU A 4 -8.12 -9.76 10.51
N SER A 5 -9.09 -10.09 11.33
CA SER A 5 -10.45 -9.59 11.19
C SER A 5 -10.58 -8.07 11.40
N ARG A 6 -9.47 -7.40 11.71
CA ARG A 6 -9.38 -5.99 12.07
C ARG A 6 -9.46 -5.03 10.89
N GLY A 7 -10.13 -5.30 9.88
CA GLY A 7 -10.27 -4.34 8.79
C GLY A 7 -10.52 -4.95 7.44
N LEU A 8 -10.55 -6.28 7.35
CA LEU A 8 -10.94 -6.96 6.13
C LEU A 8 -12.41 -6.70 5.84
N GLY A 9 -12.66 -5.87 4.87
CA GLY A 9 -14.00 -5.59 4.38
C GLY A 9 -14.73 -4.41 5.05
N ASP A 10 -14.37 -4.00 6.28
CA ASP A 10 -15.08 -2.93 6.98
C ASP A 10 -14.87 -1.54 6.35
N VAL A 11 -13.66 -1.23 5.88
CA VAL A 11 -13.36 0.03 5.18
C VAL A 11 -14.14 0.16 3.87
N TYR A 12 -14.30 -0.94 3.12
CA TYR A 12 -15.01 -0.93 1.83
C TYR A 12 -16.52 -0.91 2.01
N LYS A 13 -17.02 -1.60 3.01
CA LYS A 13 -18.45 -1.61 3.31
C LYS A 13 -18.98 -0.26 3.72
N ARG A 14 -18.19 0.52 4.47
CA ARG A 14 -18.55 1.91 4.77
C ARG A 14 -18.60 2.81 3.54
N GLN A 15 -18.05 2.37 2.41
CA GLN A 15 -18.02 3.09 1.15
C GLN A 15 -19.08 2.61 0.13
N GLY A 16 -19.98 1.67 0.52
CA GLY A 16 -21.04 1.19 -0.34
C GLY A 16 -20.64 0.11 -1.35
N PHE A 17 -19.50 -0.56 -1.18
CA PHE A 17 -19.10 -1.66 -2.05
C PHE A 17 -19.54 -3.01 -1.51
N HIS A 18 -19.88 -3.96 -2.40
CA HIS A 18 -20.20 -5.33 -2.03
C HIS A 18 -18.94 -6.12 -1.67
N HIS A 19 -18.95 -6.83 -0.53
CA HIS A 19 -17.77 -7.57 -0.10
C HIS A 19 -17.45 -8.76 -1.01
N GLU A 20 -18.45 -9.31 -1.67
CA GLU A 20 -18.31 -10.42 -2.62
C GLU A 20 -17.55 -10.00 -3.90
N ASP A 21 -17.53 -8.71 -4.21
CA ASP A 21 -16.84 -8.16 -5.40
C ASP A 21 -15.41 -7.69 -5.09
N MET A 22 -14.92 -7.95 -3.88
CA MET A 22 -13.58 -7.53 -3.47
C MET A 22 -12.52 -8.56 -3.80
N TYR A 23 -11.33 -8.05 -4.13
CA TYR A 23 -10.09 -8.81 -4.20
C TYR A 23 -9.08 -8.25 -3.23
N LEU A 24 -8.41 -9.11 -2.47
CA LEU A 24 -7.44 -8.72 -1.48
C LEU A 24 -6.01 -8.83 -2.00
N THR A 25 -5.15 -7.95 -1.52
CA THR A 25 -3.69 -8.13 -1.58
C THR A 25 -3.14 -7.90 -0.19
N PHE A 26 -2.13 -8.67 0.20
CA PHE A 26 -1.51 -8.53 1.51
C PHE A 26 -0.07 -8.05 1.38
N GLN A 27 0.36 -7.26 2.36
CA GLN A 27 1.76 -6.91 2.52
C GLN A 27 2.18 -7.14 3.95
N GLU A 28 3.23 -7.93 4.13
CA GLU A 28 3.77 -8.31 5.43
C GLU A 28 5.12 -7.65 5.68
N TYR A 29 5.35 -7.28 6.94
CA TYR A 29 6.63 -6.78 7.43
C TYR A 29 6.96 -7.50 8.74
N PHE A 30 8.10 -8.20 8.75
CA PHE A 30 8.59 -8.92 9.91
C PHE A 30 10.07 -8.67 10.09
N GLU A 31 10.55 -8.86 11.33
CA GLU A 31 11.96 -8.85 11.65
C GLU A 31 12.73 -9.92 10.87
N HIS A 32 14.04 -9.80 10.84
CA HIS A 32 14.90 -10.80 10.20
C HIS A 32 14.74 -12.16 10.87
N MET A 33 14.43 -13.19 10.06
CA MET A 33 13.99 -14.50 10.56
C MET A 33 15.06 -15.25 11.35
N ASN A 34 16.31 -15.21 10.91
CA ASN A 34 17.42 -15.96 11.50
C ASN A 34 17.07 -17.46 11.66
N ASN A 35 17.80 -18.18 12.54
CA ASN A 35 17.50 -19.57 12.90
C ASN A 35 16.64 -19.66 14.17
N GLN A 36 15.71 -18.72 14.38
CA GLN A 36 14.83 -18.66 15.55
C GLN A 36 13.40 -19.06 15.15
N PRO A 37 12.92 -20.24 15.57
CA PRO A 37 11.58 -20.73 15.19
C PRO A 37 10.45 -19.77 15.58
N GLU A 38 10.59 -19.04 16.67
CA GLU A 38 9.61 -18.07 17.17
C GLU A 38 9.39 -16.92 16.18
N ARG A 39 10.45 -16.51 15.48
CA ARG A 39 10.37 -15.48 14.44
C ARG A 39 9.58 -15.96 13.22
N TRP A 40 9.76 -17.23 12.83
CA TRP A 40 9.00 -17.88 11.76
C TRP A 40 7.53 -18.11 12.12
N GLY A 41 7.23 -18.29 13.40
CA GLY A 41 5.87 -18.46 13.91
C GLY A 41 4.99 -17.21 13.71
N LYS A 42 5.58 -16.02 13.69
CA LYS A 42 4.83 -14.75 13.54
C LYS A 42 4.17 -14.60 12.16
N PRO A 43 4.91 -14.68 11.03
CA PRO A 43 4.26 -14.63 9.71
C PRO A 43 3.30 -15.79 9.49
N MET A 44 3.61 -16.99 9.98
CA MET A 44 2.68 -18.12 9.90
C MET A 44 1.35 -17.81 10.61
N ALA A 45 1.40 -17.25 11.81
CA ALA A 45 0.20 -16.86 12.54
C ALA A 45 -0.59 -15.77 11.81
N ALA A 46 0.09 -14.80 11.19
CA ALA A 46 -0.53 -13.75 10.38
C ALA A 46 -1.25 -14.34 9.16
N LEU A 47 -0.59 -15.26 8.44
CA LEU A 47 -1.18 -15.94 7.27
C LEU A 47 -2.38 -16.81 7.64
N LEU A 48 -2.32 -17.54 8.76
CA LEU A 48 -3.45 -18.37 9.22
C LEU A 48 -4.65 -17.49 9.56
N GLY A 49 -4.44 -16.35 10.23
CA GLY A 49 -5.52 -15.41 10.50
C GLY A 49 -6.09 -14.78 9.23
N ALA A 50 -5.24 -14.45 8.24
CA ALA A 50 -5.69 -13.97 6.92
C ALA A 50 -6.54 -15.02 6.21
N LEU A 51 -6.12 -16.28 6.24
CA LEU A 51 -6.84 -17.38 5.63
C LEU A 51 -8.22 -17.59 6.28
N ASP A 52 -8.27 -17.60 7.61
CA ASP A 52 -9.52 -17.74 8.35
C ASP A 52 -10.54 -16.64 7.99
N ALA A 53 -10.10 -15.40 7.96
CA ALA A 53 -10.92 -14.26 7.56
C ALA A 53 -11.41 -14.37 6.09
N GLN A 54 -10.52 -14.74 5.16
CA GLN A 54 -10.86 -14.92 3.74
C GLN A 54 -11.89 -16.04 3.54
N MET A 55 -11.66 -17.17 4.19
CA MET A 55 -12.58 -18.31 4.13
C MET A 55 -13.95 -17.97 4.73
N GLY A 56 -13.95 -17.26 5.86
CA GLY A 56 -15.17 -16.85 6.53
C GLY A 56 -16.01 -15.84 5.74
N LEU A 57 -15.35 -14.87 5.12
CA LEU A 57 -16.00 -13.80 4.33
C LEU A 57 -16.24 -14.20 2.86
N GLY A 58 -15.64 -15.29 2.38
CA GLY A 58 -15.72 -15.69 0.98
C GLY A 58 -14.97 -14.76 0.01
N ILE A 59 -13.92 -14.07 0.49
CA ILE A 59 -13.14 -13.10 -0.29
C ILE A 59 -11.75 -13.67 -0.59
N ALA A 60 -11.34 -13.65 -1.86
CA ALA A 60 -10.04 -14.16 -2.28
C ALA A 60 -8.95 -13.11 -2.30
N SER A 61 -7.72 -13.50 -1.95
CA SER A 61 -6.52 -12.71 -2.26
C SER A 61 -5.99 -13.07 -3.65
N ILE A 62 -5.55 -12.04 -4.37
CA ILE A 62 -5.01 -12.17 -5.74
C ILE A 62 -3.48 -12.01 -5.78
N GLY A 63 -2.87 -11.68 -4.68
CA GLY A 63 -1.43 -11.50 -4.57
C GLY A 63 -1.01 -10.80 -3.29
N GLY A 64 0.24 -10.44 -3.23
CA GLY A 64 0.81 -9.75 -2.10
C GLY A 64 2.32 -9.65 -2.19
N LYS A 65 2.92 -9.16 -1.13
CA LYS A 65 4.36 -9.04 -0.96
C LYS A 65 4.71 -9.21 0.52
N ASP A 66 5.79 -9.89 0.78
CA ASP A 66 6.36 -10.03 2.11
C ASP A 66 7.73 -9.34 2.21
N SER A 67 8.11 -8.94 3.41
CA SER A 67 9.46 -8.51 3.76
C SER A 67 9.82 -9.07 5.14
N MET A 68 10.86 -9.89 5.16
CA MET A 68 11.41 -10.54 6.36
C MET A 68 12.77 -9.97 6.73
N SER A 69 13.02 -8.70 6.40
CA SER A 69 14.28 -8.00 6.59
C SER A 69 14.14 -6.76 7.48
N GLY A 70 13.11 -6.71 8.30
CA GLY A 70 12.77 -5.57 9.15
C GLY A 70 13.59 -5.50 10.45
N SER A 71 14.88 -5.80 10.40
CA SER A 71 15.80 -5.64 11.55
C SER A 71 16.95 -4.73 11.15
N PHE A 72 17.27 -3.75 12.00
CA PHE A 72 18.41 -2.87 11.81
C PHE A 72 19.09 -2.60 13.16
N GLU A 73 20.37 -2.91 13.27
CA GLU A 73 21.16 -2.84 14.48
C GLU A 73 20.52 -3.60 15.66
N GLY A 74 19.84 -2.98 16.56
CA GLY A 74 19.12 -3.61 17.67
C GLY A 74 17.60 -3.44 17.61
N LEU A 75 17.09 -2.91 16.50
CA LEU A 75 15.66 -2.64 16.30
C LEU A 75 15.04 -3.69 15.38
N ASP A 76 13.94 -4.26 15.83
CA ASP A 76 13.07 -5.12 15.02
C ASP A 76 11.77 -4.39 14.67
N VAL A 77 11.34 -4.47 13.41
CA VAL A 77 10.03 -3.96 13.02
C VAL A 77 8.93 -4.74 13.75
N PRO A 78 7.90 -4.07 14.27
CA PRO A 78 6.75 -4.77 14.82
C PRO A 78 6.11 -5.66 13.76
N PRO A 79 5.70 -6.90 14.11
CA PRO A 79 4.96 -7.75 13.18
C PRO A 79 3.76 -7.02 12.60
N THR A 80 3.73 -6.86 11.29
CA THR A 80 2.72 -6.06 10.60
C THR A 80 2.19 -6.80 9.39
N LEU A 81 0.87 -6.91 9.29
CA LEU A 81 0.18 -7.35 8.08
C LEU A 81 -0.77 -6.23 7.65
N VAL A 82 -0.60 -5.77 6.42
CA VAL A 82 -1.48 -4.79 5.79
C VAL A 82 -2.32 -5.50 4.75
N SER A 83 -3.63 -5.32 4.81
CA SER A 83 -4.56 -5.79 3.79
C SER A 83 -5.02 -4.62 2.93
N PHE A 84 -4.88 -4.78 1.63
CA PHE A 84 -5.49 -3.90 0.64
C PHE A 84 -6.63 -4.64 -0.02
N ALA A 85 -7.79 -4.02 -0.10
CA ALA A 85 -8.89 -4.56 -0.85
C ALA A 85 -9.22 -3.64 -2.03
N THR A 86 -9.52 -4.24 -3.17
CA THR A 86 -9.90 -3.55 -4.39
C THR A 86 -11.28 -4.01 -4.81
N ALA A 87 -12.16 -3.07 -5.06
CA ALA A 87 -13.49 -3.30 -5.61
C ALA A 87 -13.82 -2.23 -6.66
N ILE A 88 -14.74 -2.54 -7.54
CA ILE A 88 -15.25 -1.59 -8.55
C ILE A 88 -16.63 -1.13 -8.11
N GLY A 89 -16.83 0.19 -8.08
CA GLY A 89 -18.10 0.77 -7.68
C GLY A 89 -18.31 2.17 -8.24
N ASN A 90 -19.37 2.83 -7.82
CA ASN A 90 -19.68 4.18 -8.24
C ASN A 90 -19.14 5.18 -7.20
N THR A 91 -18.41 6.18 -7.65
CA THR A 91 -17.85 7.23 -6.78
C THR A 91 -18.90 8.04 -6.01
N ARG A 92 -20.16 8.04 -6.47
CA ARG A 92 -21.28 8.72 -5.79
C ARG A 92 -21.69 8.01 -4.49
N ASP A 93 -21.41 6.72 -4.37
CA ASP A 93 -21.81 5.88 -3.24
C ASP A 93 -20.72 5.85 -2.16
N VAL A 94 -19.56 6.46 -2.43
CA VAL A 94 -18.42 6.50 -1.50
C VAL A 94 -18.73 7.41 -0.31
N GLN A 95 -18.72 6.83 0.90
CA GLN A 95 -18.85 7.55 2.15
C GLN A 95 -17.47 7.76 2.77
N SER A 96 -17.13 8.98 3.11
CA SER A 96 -15.89 9.32 3.82
C SER A 96 -16.10 9.33 5.34
N PRO A 97 -15.05 9.19 6.14
CA PRO A 97 -15.18 8.95 7.58
C PRO A 97 -15.50 10.20 8.41
N GLU A 98 -15.20 11.39 7.93
CA GLU A 98 -15.42 12.62 8.70
C GLU A 98 -16.91 12.98 8.84
N PHE A 99 -17.33 13.49 10.00
CA PHE A 99 -18.68 14.00 10.21
C PHE A 99 -19.01 15.13 9.22
N LYS A 100 -20.23 15.14 8.68
CA LYS A 100 -20.63 16.07 7.60
C LYS A 100 -21.33 17.32 8.12
N LYS A 101 -22.13 17.20 9.16
CA LYS A 101 -22.92 18.33 9.67
C LYS A 101 -23.24 18.16 11.15
N ALA A 102 -23.58 19.25 11.80
CA ALA A 102 -24.10 19.24 13.15
C ALA A 102 -25.55 18.72 13.21
N ASN A 103 -25.96 18.29 14.40
CA ASN A 103 -27.29 17.75 14.73
C ASN A 103 -27.65 16.46 13.96
N SER A 104 -26.67 15.67 13.60
CA SER A 104 -26.84 14.32 13.07
C SER A 104 -26.73 13.30 14.19
N SER A 105 -27.43 12.17 14.06
CA SER A 105 -27.31 11.04 14.98
C SER A 105 -26.04 10.25 14.69
N VAL A 106 -25.33 9.86 15.75
CA VAL A 106 -24.17 8.98 15.68
C VAL A 106 -24.51 7.65 16.34
N VAL A 107 -24.37 6.56 15.58
CA VAL A 107 -24.66 5.21 16.04
C VAL A 107 -23.52 4.25 15.79
N ILE A 108 -23.51 3.11 16.48
CA ILE A 108 -22.56 2.02 16.22
C ILE A 108 -23.30 0.71 16.02
N LEU A 109 -22.86 -0.04 15.00
CA LEU A 109 -23.26 -1.41 14.75
C LEU A 109 -22.12 -2.33 15.20
N ARG A 110 -22.37 -3.26 16.12
CA ARG A 110 -21.36 -4.17 16.68
C ARG A 110 -21.68 -5.61 16.28
N PRO A 111 -20.69 -6.38 15.79
CA PRO A 111 -20.86 -7.82 15.62
C PRO A 111 -20.90 -8.52 16.99
N ASN A 112 -21.40 -9.74 17.02
CA ASN A 112 -21.19 -10.64 18.15
C ASN A 112 -19.70 -11.00 18.22
N TYR A 113 -19.18 -11.16 19.43
CA TYR A 113 -17.78 -11.51 19.66
C TYR A 113 -17.67 -12.86 20.35
N LYS A 114 -16.74 -13.69 19.88
CA LYS A 114 -16.31 -14.93 20.52
C LYS A 114 -14.81 -14.90 20.71
N ASN A 115 -14.36 -15.04 21.94
CA ASN A 115 -12.95 -14.94 22.30
C ASN A 115 -12.27 -13.64 21.81
N GLY A 116 -12.99 -12.53 21.84
CA GLY A 116 -12.48 -11.22 21.37
C GLY A 116 -12.48 -11.02 19.85
N GLN A 117 -12.95 -12.00 19.09
CA GLN A 117 -13.04 -11.91 17.63
C GLN A 117 -14.50 -11.79 17.18
N PRO A 118 -14.81 -11.01 16.11
CA PRO A 118 -16.15 -10.92 15.56
C PRO A 118 -16.57 -12.26 14.96
N GLU A 119 -17.78 -12.68 15.24
CA GLU A 119 -18.39 -13.85 14.58
C GLU A 119 -18.76 -13.49 13.14
N ILE A 120 -18.28 -14.27 12.19
CA ILE A 120 -18.42 -13.99 10.75
C ILE A 120 -19.87 -13.79 10.31
N GLY A 121 -20.81 -14.61 10.80
CA GLY A 121 -22.21 -14.48 10.44
C GLY A 121 -22.81 -13.13 10.86
N SER A 122 -22.50 -12.65 12.07
CA SER A 122 -22.97 -11.35 12.55
C SER A 122 -22.25 -10.19 11.84
N LEU A 123 -20.97 -10.37 11.49
CA LEU A 123 -20.20 -9.39 10.74
C LEU A 123 -20.78 -9.16 9.33
N ILE A 124 -21.09 -10.25 8.62
CA ILE A 124 -21.75 -10.19 7.30
C ILE A 124 -23.13 -9.52 7.41
N ALA A 125 -23.90 -9.81 8.47
CA ALA A 125 -25.19 -9.16 8.69
C ALA A 125 -25.05 -7.63 8.86
N ILE A 126 -24.05 -7.17 9.61
CA ILE A 126 -23.75 -5.74 9.75
C ILE A 126 -23.39 -5.13 8.40
N TYR A 127 -22.52 -5.77 7.63
CA TYR A 127 -22.13 -5.27 6.32
C TYR A 127 -23.33 -5.08 5.39
N LYS A 128 -24.25 -6.03 5.36
CA LYS A 128 -25.50 -5.92 4.58
C LYS A 128 -26.38 -4.77 5.07
N THR A 129 -26.47 -4.59 6.38
CA THR A 129 -27.24 -3.48 6.96
C THR A 129 -26.63 -2.12 6.58
N VAL A 130 -25.33 -1.96 6.70
CA VAL A 130 -24.63 -0.71 6.34
C VAL A 130 -24.79 -0.41 4.84
N GLU A 131 -24.63 -1.41 4.00
CA GLU A 131 -24.81 -1.30 2.56
C GLU A 131 -26.22 -0.84 2.21
N GLN A 132 -27.27 -1.51 2.74
CA GLN A 132 -28.64 -1.11 2.54
C GLN A 132 -28.90 0.34 2.97
N MET A 133 -28.35 0.76 4.11
CA MET A 133 -28.51 2.14 4.61
C MET A 133 -27.80 3.18 3.73
N ILE A 134 -26.68 2.81 3.12
CA ILE A 134 -25.96 3.66 2.13
C ILE A 134 -26.82 3.79 0.86
N ASP A 135 -27.35 2.69 0.35
CA ASP A 135 -28.21 2.66 -0.84
C ASP A 135 -29.50 3.47 -0.64
N GLU A 136 -30.03 3.45 0.57
CA GLU A 136 -31.19 4.25 0.97
C GLU A 136 -30.84 5.75 1.20
N GLY A 137 -29.56 6.15 1.09
CA GLY A 137 -29.09 7.51 1.30
C GLY A 137 -29.18 8.01 2.75
N LYS A 138 -29.24 7.11 3.72
CA LYS A 138 -29.37 7.43 5.16
C LYS A 138 -28.04 7.76 5.83
N VAL A 139 -26.92 7.23 5.28
CA VAL A 139 -25.59 7.36 5.85
C VAL A 139 -24.92 8.63 5.31
N LEU A 140 -24.46 9.49 6.20
CA LEU A 140 -23.67 10.69 5.87
C LEU A 140 -22.18 10.42 5.95
N ALA A 141 -21.73 9.69 6.98
CA ALA A 141 -20.35 9.28 7.18
C ALA A 141 -20.29 7.91 7.83
N ALA A 142 -19.20 7.18 7.58
CA ALA A 142 -18.96 5.88 8.18
C ALA A 142 -17.50 5.71 8.55
N ALA A 143 -17.22 5.15 9.74
CA ALA A 143 -15.87 4.85 10.21
C ALA A 143 -15.82 3.51 10.94
N THR A 144 -14.63 2.95 11.06
CA THR A 144 -14.39 1.69 11.76
C THR A 144 -13.40 1.91 12.90
N PRO A 145 -13.67 1.36 14.12
CA PRO A 145 -12.75 1.46 15.24
C PRO A 145 -11.44 0.70 14.98
N GLY A 146 -10.33 1.36 15.30
CA GLY A 146 -8.99 0.78 15.27
C GLY A 146 -8.47 0.39 16.66
N TYR A 147 -7.16 0.54 16.87
CA TYR A 147 -6.49 0.23 18.12
C TYR A 147 -6.99 1.03 19.33
N GLY A 148 -7.27 2.31 19.13
CA GLY A 148 -7.80 3.20 20.16
C GLY A 148 -9.29 3.04 20.41
N GLY A 149 -9.91 2.03 19.82
CA GLY A 149 -11.33 1.74 19.99
C GLY A 149 -12.26 2.75 19.34
N VAL A 150 -13.48 2.80 19.85
CA VAL A 150 -14.52 3.72 19.37
C VAL A 150 -14.13 5.18 19.64
N ALA A 151 -13.47 5.47 20.77
CA ALA A 151 -13.03 6.81 21.12
C ALA A 151 -12.08 7.42 20.06
N GLU A 152 -11.09 6.66 19.60
CA GLU A 152 -10.18 7.11 18.54
C GLU A 152 -10.93 7.37 17.22
N ALA A 153 -11.83 6.48 16.86
CA ALA A 153 -12.61 6.63 15.62
C ALA A 153 -13.50 7.87 15.66
N LEU A 154 -14.23 8.09 16.76
CA LEU A 154 -15.06 9.28 16.95
C LEU A 154 -14.24 10.57 16.91
N PHE A 155 -13.08 10.61 17.58
CA PHE A 155 -12.17 11.75 17.50
C PHE A 155 -11.77 12.05 16.04
N LYS A 156 -11.34 11.02 15.29
CA LYS A 156 -10.95 11.18 13.88
C LYS A 156 -12.12 11.63 12.99
N MET A 157 -13.34 11.18 13.29
CA MET A 157 -14.53 11.64 12.58
C MET A 157 -14.82 13.13 12.82
N CYS A 158 -14.49 13.65 14.01
CA CYS A 158 -14.62 15.07 14.32
C CYS A 158 -13.59 15.94 13.58
N VAL A 159 -12.35 15.45 13.42
CA VAL A 159 -11.20 16.25 12.91
C VAL A 159 -11.42 16.73 11.49
N GLY A 160 -11.97 15.92 10.59
CA GLY A 160 -11.99 16.19 9.16
C GLY A 160 -12.70 17.48 8.76
N ASN A 161 -13.87 17.76 9.35
CA ASN A 161 -14.68 18.95 9.08
C ASN A 161 -14.85 19.85 10.31
N HIS A 162 -14.10 19.62 11.38
CA HIS A 162 -14.21 20.35 12.65
C HIS A 162 -15.63 20.34 13.22
N VAL A 163 -16.29 19.18 13.15
CA VAL A 163 -17.62 18.96 13.72
C VAL A 163 -17.45 18.32 15.10
N GLY A 164 -18.10 18.89 16.12
CA GLY A 164 -18.03 18.36 17.48
C GLY A 164 -18.98 17.18 17.70
N LEU A 165 -18.94 16.62 18.91
CA LEU A 165 -19.73 15.48 19.30
C LEU A 165 -20.19 15.60 20.76
N GLN A 166 -21.47 15.39 21.01
CA GLN A 166 -22.04 15.20 22.33
C GLN A 166 -22.42 13.73 22.50
N LEU A 167 -21.72 13.04 23.41
CA LEU A 167 -22.02 11.64 23.73
C LEU A 167 -23.28 11.51 24.59
N SER A 168 -24.00 10.42 24.41
CA SER A 168 -25.12 10.07 25.28
C SER A 168 -24.61 9.76 26.70
N ASN A 169 -25.38 10.19 27.71
CA ASN A 169 -25.06 9.91 29.11
C ASN A 169 -25.19 8.44 29.50
N ASP A 170 -25.80 7.61 28.66
CA ASP A 170 -25.99 6.18 28.91
C ASP A 170 -24.77 5.34 28.52
N ILE A 171 -23.71 5.96 27.98
CA ILE A 171 -22.52 5.24 27.48
C ILE A 171 -21.52 5.03 28.62
N ASP A 172 -21.07 3.80 28.80
CA ASP A 172 -19.86 3.52 29.57
C ASP A 172 -18.63 4.04 28.82
N LEU A 173 -18.09 5.19 29.23
CA LEU A 173 -16.94 5.84 28.61
C LEU A 173 -15.70 4.91 28.54
N ASN A 174 -15.52 4.04 29.53
CA ASN A 174 -14.41 3.06 29.53
C ASN A 174 -14.55 2.02 28.40
N SER A 175 -15.77 1.75 27.97
CA SER A 175 -16.03 0.80 26.88
C SER A 175 -15.55 1.34 25.53
N LEU A 176 -15.52 2.68 25.35
CA LEU A 176 -15.11 3.34 24.12
C LEU A 176 -13.63 3.12 23.78
N PHE A 177 -12.77 2.85 24.78
CA PHE A 177 -11.35 2.58 24.60
C PHE A 177 -11.01 1.10 24.40
N LYS A 178 -12.01 0.23 24.46
CA LYS A 178 -11.83 -1.19 24.20
C LYS A 178 -11.84 -1.48 22.69
N PRO A 179 -11.07 -2.49 22.24
CA PRO A 179 -11.14 -2.93 20.84
C PRO A 179 -12.59 -3.30 20.44
N ALA A 180 -12.99 -2.83 19.26
CA ALA A 180 -14.32 -3.08 18.71
C ALA A 180 -14.21 -3.45 17.21
N TYR A 181 -13.39 -4.48 16.94
CA TYR A 181 -13.11 -4.90 15.56
C TYR A 181 -14.36 -5.37 14.82
N GLY A 182 -14.50 -4.96 13.57
CA GLY A 182 -15.67 -5.27 12.74
C GLY A 182 -16.91 -4.43 13.07
N ALA A 183 -16.85 -3.56 14.09
CA ALA A 183 -17.91 -2.58 14.33
C ALA A 183 -17.83 -1.45 13.31
N VAL A 184 -18.98 -0.84 12.99
CA VAL A 184 -19.08 0.31 12.10
C VAL A 184 -19.81 1.45 12.82
N ILE A 185 -19.19 2.62 12.85
CA ILE A 185 -19.77 3.85 13.36
C ILE A 185 -20.37 4.61 12.18
N LEU A 186 -21.60 5.05 12.32
CA LEU A 186 -22.33 5.76 11.28
C LEU A 186 -22.80 7.12 11.78
N GLU A 187 -22.66 8.14 10.94
CA GLU A 187 -23.41 9.38 11.03
C GLU A 187 -24.67 9.22 10.19
N LEU A 188 -25.83 9.39 10.79
CA LEU A 188 -27.13 9.18 10.17
C LEU A 188 -27.99 10.42 10.16
N LEU A 189 -28.87 10.52 9.18
CA LEU A 189 -29.95 11.52 9.16
C LEU A 189 -30.93 11.33 10.31
N ASP A 190 -31.21 10.09 10.67
CA ASP A 190 -32.05 9.67 11.78
C ASP A 190 -31.43 8.46 12.51
N ALA A 191 -31.76 8.25 13.78
CA ALA A 191 -31.27 7.13 14.57
C ALA A 191 -32.04 5.84 14.29
N SER A 192 -32.11 5.40 13.03
CA SER A 192 -32.97 4.30 12.60
C SER A 192 -32.40 2.90 12.86
N ALA A 193 -31.11 2.78 13.23
CA ALA A 193 -30.46 1.49 13.48
C ALA A 193 -29.23 1.63 14.39
N GLY A 194 -28.84 0.54 15.05
CA GLY A 194 -27.62 0.47 15.86
C GLY A 194 -27.80 0.99 17.31
N GLU A 195 -26.71 0.94 18.06
CA GLU A 195 -26.59 1.51 19.41
C GLU A 195 -26.31 3.00 19.28
N PHE A 196 -27.13 3.83 19.90
CA PHE A 196 -26.99 5.28 19.85
C PHE A 196 -25.79 5.76 20.68
N LEU A 197 -24.88 6.50 20.05
CA LEU A 197 -23.70 7.05 20.70
C LEU A 197 -23.85 8.55 21.08
N GLY A 198 -24.60 9.33 20.32
CA GLY A 198 -24.73 10.75 20.56
C GLY A 198 -25.15 11.54 19.33
N PHE A 199 -24.97 12.86 19.42
CA PHE A 199 -25.25 13.79 18.33
C PHE A 199 -24.00 14.61 17.98
N THR A 200 -23.83 14.90 16.70
CA THR A 200 -22.84 15.87 16.24
C THR A 200 -23.24 17.29 16.63
N THR A 201 -22.25 18.14 16.93
CA THR A 201 -22.47 19.53 17.38
C THR A 201 -21.74 20.53 16.47
N VAL A 202 -22.19 21.81 16.53
CA VAL A 202 -21.54 22.90 15.78
C VAL A 202 -20.18 23.25 16.39
N ASP A 203 -20.11 23.28 17.73
CA ASP A 203 -18.90 23.63 18.46
C ASP A 203 -17.89 22.48 18.35
N TYR A 204 -16.65 22.79 18.03
CA TYR A 204 -15.59 21.77 17.86
C TYR A 204 -15.08 21.27 19.22
N THR A 205 -15.97 20.61 19.93
CA THR A 205 -15.78 20.06 21.27
C THR A 205 -16.32 18.64 21.35
N LEU A 206 -15.80 17.86 22.29
CA LEU A 206 -16.37 16.57 22.67
C LEU A 206 -16.95 16.67 24.06
N GLU A 207 -18.26 16.50 24.17
CA GLU A 207 -18.98 16.52 25.42
C GLU A 207 -19.28 15.10 25.90
N ALA A 208 -18.90 14.78 27.12
CA ALA A 208 -19.11 13.48 27.73
C ALA A 208 -19.23 13.64 29.27
N ASP A 209 -20.25 13.04 29.86
CA ASP A 209 -20.48 13.01 31.32
C ASP A 209 -20.28 14.37 32.00
N GLY A 210 -20.88 15.42 31.41
CA GLY A 210 -20.77 16.78 31.91
C GLY A 210 -19.40 17.45 31.74
N SER A 211 -18.45 16.78 31.13
CA SER A 211 -17.13 17.32 30.78
C SER A 211 -17.12 17.77 29.33
N ASN A 212 -16.38 18.85 29.06
CA ASN A 212 -16.19 19.36 27.70
C ASN A 212 -14.71 19.39 27.36
N ILE A 213 -14.33 18.71 26.26
CA ILE A 213 -12.97 18.60 25.77
C ILE A 213 -12.82 19.43 24.49
N ASP A 214 -11.88 20.36 24.51
CA ASP A 214 -11.50 21.13 23.31
C ASP A 214 -10.78 20.20 22.31
N LEU A 215 -11.42 19.94 21.17
CA LEU A 215 -10.89 19.08 20.12
C LEU A 215 -9.72 19.73 19.37
N SER A 216 -9.61 21.06 19.33
CA SER A 216 -8.46 21.74 18.72
C SER A 216 -7.18 21.38 19.44
N ARG A 217 -7.21 21.42 20.78
CA ARG A 217 -6.05 21.03 21.59
C ARG A 217 -5.73 19.55 21.47
N LEU A 218 -6.75 18.69 21.41
CA LEU A 218 -6.55 17.25 21.25
C LEU A 218 -5.94 16.93 19.90
N GLN A 219 -6.36 17.62 18.85
CA GLN A 219 -5.82 17.49 17.49
C GLN A 219 -4.34 17.93 17.46
N GLU A 220 -3.99 19.06 18.06
CA GLU A 220 -2.60 19.52 18.15
C GLU A 220 -1.69 18.47 18.82
N LEU A 221 -2.14 17.88 19.92
CA LEU A 221 -1.40 16.83 20.62
C LEU A 221 -1.23 15.57 19.77
N TRP A 222 -2.26 15.19 19.02
CA TRP A 222 -2.22 14.03 18.13
C TRP A 222 -1.28 14.25 16.94
N GLU A 223 -1.35 15.40 16.30
CA GLU A 223 -0.51 15.79 15.17
C GLU A 223 0.97 15.92 15.58
N ALA A 224 1.24 16.53 16.73
CA ALA A 224 2.61 16.77 17.22
C ALA A 224 3.39 15.49 17.52
N LYS A 225 2.74 14.36 17.75
CA LYS A 225 3.40 13.13 18.20
C LYS A 225 4.47 12.61 17.24
N LEU A 226 4.20 12.65 15.95
CA LEU A 226 5.12 12.15 14.91
C LEU A 226 5.87 13.28 14.18
N GLU A 227 5.50 14.53 14.41
CA GLU A 227 6.07 15.69 13.72
C GLU A 227 7.61 15.76 13.77
N PRO A 228 8.29 15.45 14.92
CA PRO A 228 9.76 15.50 14.97
C PRO A 228 10.45 14.43 14.12
N VAL A 229 9.77 13.32 13.82
CA VAL A 229 10.34 12.16 13.09
C VAL A 229 9.82 12.10 11.66
N PHE A 230 8.56 12.43 11.47
CA PHE A 230 7.89 12.39 10.18
C PHE A 230 6.98 13.62 10.03
N PRO A 231 7.55 14.78 9.70
CA PRO A 231 6.79 16.03 9.58
C PRO A 231 5.79 15.93 8.43
N TYR A 232 4.53 16.23 8.70
CA TYR A 232 3.47 16.28 7.69
C TYR A 232 3.33 17.66 7.06
N ARG A 233 3.80 18.71 7.76
CA ARG A 233 3.87 20.08 7.24
C ARG A 233 5.30 20.37 6.80
N LYS A 234 5.51 20.54 5.51
CA LYS A 234 6.79 21.06 5.00
C LYS A 234 6.76 22.58 5.09
N ALA A 235 7.69 23.16 5.87
CA ALA A 235 8.02 24.56 5.73
C ALA A 235 8.80 24.73 4.41
N GLY A 236 8.23 25.43 3.43
CA GLY A 236 8.88 25.68 2.16
C GLY A 236 7.95 26.43 1.19
N GLU A 237 8.53 27.01 0.16
CA GLU A 237 7.74 27.62 -0.90
C GLU A 237 6.92 26.56 -1.65
N PHE A 238 5.68 26.91 -1.98
CA PHE A 238 4.84 26.10 -2.85
C PHE A 238 5.52 26.00 -4.23
N VAL A 239 5.98 24.82 -4.57
CA VAL A 239 6.46 24.54 -5.93
C VAL A 239 5.26 24.05 -6.73
N PRO A 240 4.81 24.80 -7.75
CA PRO A 240 3.70 24.34 -8.58
C PRO A 240 4.05 23.00 -9.23
N ALA A 241 3.08 22.10 -9.27
CA ALA A 241 3.23 20.83 -9.97
C ALA A 241 3.54 21.12 -11.46
N LEU A 242 4.59 20.49 -11.98
CA LEU A 242 4.86 20.53 -13.40
C LEU A 242 3.76 19.72 -14.12
N GLU A 243 2.94 20.40 -14.87
CA GLU A 243 1.97 19.73 -15.73
C GLU A 243 2.69 19.23 -16.97
N HIS A 244 2.83 17.90 -17.07
CA HIS A 244 3.34 17.25 -18.28
C HIS A 244 2.17 16.66 -19.05
N ASP A 245 1.80 17.31 -20.13
CA ASP A 245 0.82 16.78 -21.05
C ASP A 245 1.53 15.95 -22.13
N CYS A 246 1.20 14.67 -22.23
CA CYS A 246 1.72 13.77 -23.27
C CYS A 246 0.59 13.35 -24.20
N PRO A 247 0.13 14.23 -25.11
CA PRO A 247 -0.99 13.95 -25.97
C PRO A 247 -0.70 12.77 -26.91
N ALA A 248 -1.65 11.83 -26.99
CA ALA A 248 -1.52 10.59 -27.75
C ALA A 248 -1.16 10.78 -29.24
N ASN A 249 -1.47 11.96 -29.79
CA ASN A 249 -1.15 12.31 -31.18
C ASN A 249 0.30 12.76 -31.43
N LYS A 250 1.11 12.90 -30.36
CA LYS A 250 2.55 13.24 -30.47
C LYS A 250 3.47 12.03 -30.33
N ARG A 251 2.96 10.80 -30.47
CA ARG A 251 3.81 9.62 -30.47
C ARG A 251 4.72 9.64 -31.70
N VAL A 252 6.01 9.80 -31.46
CA VAL A 252 7.03 9.70 -32.52
C VAL A 252 7.24 8.23 -32.84
N ALA A 253 7.21 7.87 -34.12
CA ALA A 253 7.54 6.51 -34.53
C ALA A 253 9.05 6.27 -34.31
N PRO A 254 9.46 5.05 -33.92
CA PRO A 254 10.86 4.74 -33.74
C PRO A 254 11.65 4.91 -35.04
N ALA A 255 12.89 5.34 -34.97
CA ALA A 255 13.77 5.53 -36.12
C ALA A 255 13.96 4.22 -36.91
N VAL A 256 14.06 3.09 -36.18
CA VAL A 256 14.14 1.75 -36.75
C VAL A 256 12.84 0.99 -36.47
N ARG A 257 12.11 0.64 -37.52
CA ARG A 257 10.88 -0.16 -37.41
C ARG A 257 11.19 -1.63 -37.53
N LEU A 258 11.02 -2.37 -36.46
CA LEU A 258 11.14 -3.81 -36.41
C LEU A 258 9.76 -4.45 -36.19
N ALA A 259 9.51 -5.56 -36.88
CA ALA A 259 8.26 -6.30 -36.68
C ALA A 259 8.16 -6.89 -35.28
N THR A 260 9.30 -7.33 -34.75
CA THR A 260 9.41 -7.97 -33.44
C THR A 260 10.64 -7.41 -32.71
N PRO A 261 10.50 -6.39 -31.85
CA PRO A 261 11.63 -5.82 -31.12
C PRO A 261 12.16 -6.82 -30.09
N ARG A 262 13.48 -6.97 -30.03
CA ARG A 262 14.16 -7.82 -29.08
C ARG A 262 14.30 -7.13 -27.74
N VAL A 263 13.91 -7.82 -26.67
CA VAL A 263 13.97 -7.35 -25.29
C VAL A 263 14.97 -8.20 -24.51
N ILE A 264 16.00 -7.57 -23.96
CA ILE A 264 16.93 -8.27 -23.06
C ILE A 264 16.49 -8.08 -21.61
N ILE A 265 16.37 -9.17 -20.87
CA ILE A 265 15.97 -9.23 -19.47
C ILE A 265 17.11 -9.85 -18.66
N PRO A 266 18.05 -9.05 -18.12
CA PRO A 266 19.09 -9.58 -17.26
C PRO A 266 18.52 -9.96 -15.90
N VAL A 267 18.88 -11.15 -15.42
CA VAL A 267 18.42 -11.72 -14.15
C VAL A 267 19.59 -11.83 -13.19
N PHE A 268 19.52 -11.11 -12.10
CA PHE A 268 20.49 -11.10 -11.03
C PHE A 268 20.04 -12.02 -9.88
N PRO A 269 20.95 -12.46 -9.00
CA PRO A 269 20.54 -13.12 -7.76
C PRO A 269 19.54 -12.27 -6.98
N GLY A 270 18.37 -12.84 -6.68
CA GLY A 270 17.25 -12.14 -6.01
C GLY A 270 16.30 -11.39 -6.96
N THR A 271 16.50 -11.44 -8.28
CA THR A 271 15.51 -10.94 -9.25
C THR A 271 14.26 -11.84 -9.24
N ASN A 272 13.09 -11.21 -9.34
CA ASN A 272 11.79 -11.86 -9.47
C ASN A 272 11.03 -11.33 -10.67
N CYS A 273 9.99 -12.07 -11.09
CA CYS A 273 9.06 -11.68 -12.15
C CYS A 273 9.66 -11.65 -13.57
N GLU A 274 10.81 -12.24 -13.81
CA GLU A 274 11.43 -12.32 -15.16
C GLU A 274 10.55 -13.08 -16.16
N TYR A 275 9.91 -14.16 -15.72
CA TYR A 275 9.01 -14.95 -16.59
C TYR A 275 7.71 -14.21 -16.90
N ASP A 276 7.11 -13.54 -15.90
CA ASP A 276 5.90 -12.74 -16.09
C ASP A 276 6.17 -11.54 -16.99
N THR A 277 7.32 -10.90 -16.79
CA THR A 277 7.82 -9.82 -17.63
C THR A 277 8.02 -10.29 -19.08
N ALA A 278 8.68 -11.42 -19.28
CA ALA A 278 8.86 -11.99 -20.62
C ALA A 278 7.51 -12.33 -21.28
N ARG A 279 6.56 -12.88 -20.52
CA ARG A 279 5.20 -13.14 -21.00
C ARG A 279 4.47 -11.88 -21.44
N ALA A 280 4.60 -10.80 -20.66
CA ALA A 280 3.99 -9.52 -21.00
C ALA A 280 4.55 -8.95 -22.32
N PHE A 281 5.88 -8.99 -22.51
CA PHE A 281 6.49 -8.55 -23.75
C PHE A 281 6.09 -9.41 -24.96
N ARG A 282 5.99 -10.76 -24.82
CA ARG A 282 5.49 -11.62 -25.89
C ARG A 282 4.05 -11.27 -26.29
N ARG A 283 3.19 -11.00 -25.32
CA ARG A 283 1.80 -10.57 -25.57
C ARG A 283 1.73 -9.23 -26.31
N ALA A 284 2.70 -8.36 -26.06
CA ALA A 284 2.82 -7.07 -26.73
C ALA A 284 3.52 -7.17 -28.13
N GLY A 285 3.93 -8.35 -28.57
CA GLY A 285 4.60 -8.57 -29.86
C GLY A 285 6.13 -8.43 -29.82
N GLY A 286 6.74 -8.39 -28.65
CA GLY A 286 8.20 -8.40 -28.47
C GLY A 286 8.82 -9.81 -28.42
N ASP A 287 10.12 -9.89 -28.62
CA ASP A 287 10.94 -11.10 -28.49
C ASP A 287 11.82 -11.01 -27.22
N PRO A 288 11.32 -11.46 -26.04
CA PRO A 288 12.07 -11.35 -24.79
C PRO A 288 13.09 -12.48 -24.63
N HIS A 289 14.31 -12.11 -24.26
CA HIS A 289 15.42 -12.99 -23.95
C HIS A 289 15.83 -12.80 -22.48
N ILE A 290 15.66 -13.84 -21.68
CA ILE A 290 16.10 -13.89 -20.28
C ILE A 290 17.57 -14.27 -20.25
N LEU A 291 18.42 -13.45 -19.64
CA LEU A 291 19.84 -13.70 -19.46
C LEU A 291 20.17 -13.79 -17.96
N VAL A 292 20.45 -15.01 -17.48
CA VAL A 292 20.87 -15.21 -16.10
C VAL A 292 22.33 -14.81 -15.95
N LEU A 293 22.58 -13.89 -15.02
CA LEU A 293 23.93 -13.38 -14.72
C LEU A 293 24.53 -14.19 -13.57
N LYS A 294 25.68 -14.79 -13.81
CA LYS A 294 26.42 -15.60 -12.85
C LYS A 294 27.31 -14.72 -12.01
N ASN A 295 27.43 -15.02 -10.72
CA ASN A 295 28.23 -14.24 -9.76
C ASN A 295 29.00 -15.10 -8.74
N LEU A 296 29.18 -16.38 -8.99
CA LEU A 296 29.86 -17.30 -8.06
C LEU A 296 31.38 -17.11 -8.04
N SER A 297 31.94 -16.58 -9.14
CA SER A 297 33.36 -16.28 -9.27
C SER A 297 33.59 -15.01 -10.08
N PRO A 298 34.79 -14.37 -9.97
CA PRO A 298 35.13 -13.24 -10.82
C PRO A 298 35.08 -13.56 -12.32
N ALA A 299 35.39 -14.80 -12.72
CA ALA A 299 35.31 -15.27 -14.10
C ALA A 299 33.84 -15.30 -14.57
N ASP A 300 32.93 -15.77 -13.73
CA ASP A 300 31.50 -15.79 -14.06
C ASP A 300 30.96 -14.38 -14.27
N VAL A 301 31.38 -13.42 -13.44
CA VAL A 301 30.99 -12.01 -13.60
C VAL A 301 31.51 -11.45 -14.92
N ALA A 302 32.77 -11.71 -15.27
CA ALA A 302 33.35 -11.26 -16.54
C ALA A 302 32.60 -11.87 -17.74
N GLU A 303 32.37 -13.20 -17.74
CA GLU A 303 31.60 -13.89 -18.77
C GLU A 303 30.18 -13.31 -18.92
N SER A 304 29.53 -13.01 -17.78
CA SER A 304 28.19 -12.42 -17.75
C SER A 304 28.17 -10.99 -18.31
N CYS A 305 29.21 -10.17 -18.03
CA CYS A 305 29.36 -8.85 -18.63
C CYS A 305 29.49 -8.93 -20.16
N GLU A 306 30.35 -9.79 -20.65
CA GLU A 306 30.52 -10.00 -22.09
C GLU A 306 29.23 -10.52 -22.77
N ALA A 307 28.54 -11.46 -22.13
CA ALA A 307 27.26 -11.97 -22.61
C ALA A 307 26.20 -10.87 -22.69
N LEU A 308 26.09 -10.04 -21.64
CA LEU A 308 25.14 -8.93 -21.62
C LEU A 308 25.45 -7.90 -22.70
N VAL A 309 26.72 -7.53 -22.92
CA VAL A 309 27.12 -6.61 -23.98
C VAL A 309 26.70 -7.16 -25.35
N ARG A 310 26.99 -8.43 -25.63
CA ARG A 310 26.60 -9.07 -26.90
C ARG A 310 25.09 -9.07 -27.14
N GLU A 311 24.32 -9.24 -26.07
CA GLU A 311 22.85 -9.23 -26.19
C GLU A 311 22.28 -7.80 -26.26
N LEU A 312 22.86 -6.83 -25.55
CA LEU A 312 22.49 -5.41 -25.67
C LEU A 312 22.70 -4.88 -27.09
N ASP A 313 23.78 -5.29 -27.76
CA ASP A 313 24.06 -4.86 -29.13
C ASP A 313 23.01 -5.35 -30.15
N LYS A 314 22.24 -6.38 -29.81
CA LYS A 314 21.14 -6.92 -30.62
C LYS A 314 19.76 -6.43 -30.18
N ALA A 315 19.62 -5.99 -28.93
CA ALA A 315 18.35 -5.62 -28.33
C ALA A 315 17.88 -4.23 -28.74
N GLN A 316 16.60 -3.98 -28.65
CA GLN A 316 15.95 -2.66 -28.77
C GLN A 316 15.44 -2.18 -27.42
N ILE A 317 15.23 -3.10 -26.49
CA ILE A 317 14.70 -2.78 -25.14
C ILE A 317 15.55 -3.48 -24.09
N LEU A 318 16.02 -2.72 -23.11
CA LEU A 318 16.56 -3.24 -21.87
C LEU A 318 15.44 -3.23 -20.82
N MET A 319 15.15 -4.40 -20.23
CA MET A 319 14.16 -4.53 -19.18
C MET A 319 14.79 -5.02 -17.89
N LEU A 320 14.73 -4.21 -16.84
CA LEU A 320 15.19 -4.57 -15.50
C LEU A 320 13.98 -4.95 -14.63
N PRO A 321 13.81 -6.23 -14.27
CA PRO A 321 12.70 -6.68 -13.46
C PRO A 321 12.80 -6.22 -12.00
N GLY A 322 11.75 -6.51 -11.24
CA GLY A 322 11.71 -6.32 -9.80
C GLY A 322 12.42 -7.44 -9.03
N GLY A 323 12.25 -7.41 -7.73
CA GLY A 323 12.87 -8.33 -6.78
C GLY A 323 13.79 -7.62 -5.80
N PHE A 324 14.79 -8.34 -5.29
CA PHE A 324 15.72 -7.89 -4.28
C PHE A 324 17.15 -8.27 -4.66
N SER A 325 17.66 -7.68 -5.72
CA SER A 325 18.99 -8.04 -6.26
C SER A 325 20.11 -7.81 -5.25
N GLY A 326 20.76 -8.89 -4.85
CA GLY A 326 21.85 -8.88 -3.88
C GLY A 326 21.43 -8.66 -2.42
N GLY A 327 20.13 -8.76 -2.10
CA GLY A 327 19.55 -8.52 -0.78
C GLY A 327 19.06 -7.08 -0.60
N ASP A 328 18.15 -6.91 0.37
CA ASP A 328 17.58 -5.59 0.76
C ASP A 328 18.40 -5.02 1.93
N GLU A 329 19.60 -4.58 1.65
CA GLU A 329 20.43 -3.88 2.63
C GLU A 329 20.00 -2.40 2.74
N PRO A 330 20.13 -1.74 3.91
CA PRO A 330 19.68 -0.36 4.10
C PRO A 330 20.19 0.63 3.06
N ASP A 331 21.43 0.47 2.61
CA ASP A 331 22.02 1.31 1.55
C ASP A 331 21.85 0.72 0.17
N GLY A 332 21.13 -0.38 0.02
CA GLY A 332 21.46 -1.35 -1.00
C GLY A 332 20.43 -1.69 -2.03
N SER A 333 19.21 -1.14 -2.00
CA SER A 333 18.26 -1.41 -3.08
C SER A 333 18.90 -1.27 -4.44
N ALA A 334 18.90 -2.35 -5.24
CA ALA A 334 19.53 -2.42 -6.56
C ALA A 334 21.06 -2.22 -6.57
N LYS A 335 21.76 -2.40 -5.45
CA LYS A 335 23.20 -2.18 -5.35
C LYS A 335 24.01 -3.06 -6.30
N PHE A 336 23.65 -4.35 -6.37
CA PHE A 336 24.33 -5.30 -7.25
C PHE A 336 24.09 -4.97 -8.72
N ILE A 337 22.87 -4.65 -9.12
CA ILE A 337 22.55 -4.22 -10.49
C ILE A 337 23.34 -2.97 -10.82
N ALA A 338 23.31 -1.97 -9.97
CA ALA A 338 24.01 -0.71 -10.21
C ALA A 338 25.54 -0.89 -10.34
N SER A 339 26.13 -1.72 -9.48
CA SER A 339 27.57 -2.05 -9.58
C SER A 339 27.92 -2.76 -10.88
N PHE A 340 27.11 -3.74 -11.30
CA PHE A 340 27.32 -4.49 -12.51
C PHE A 340 27.21 -3.62 -13.77
N PHE A 341 26.20 -2.77 -13.84
CA PHE A 341 25.98 -1.84 -14.96
C PHE A 341 27.00 -0.68 -15.03
N ARG A 342 27.75 -0.43 -13.94
CA ARG A 342 28.88 0.50 -13.94
C ARG A 342 30.16 -0.09 -14.54
N ASN A 343 30.17 -1.37 -14.88
CA ASN A 343 31.24 -1.92 -15.70
C ASN A 343 31.33 -1.12 -17.02
N PRO A 344 32.51 -0.60 -17.42
CA PRO A 344 32.61 0.32 -18.56
C PRO A 344 32.03 -0.26 -19.87
N ALA A 345 32.28 -1.54 -20.16
CA ALA A 345 31.78 -2.18 -21.38
C ALA A 345 30.24 -2.29 -21.38
N VAL A 346 29.65 -2.60 -20.22
CA VAL A 346 28.19 -2.66 -20.06
C VAL A 346 27.57 -1.27 -20.14
N ALA A 347 28.15 -0.29 -19.46
CA ALA A 347 27.70 1.10 -19.50
C ALA A 347 27.70 1.66 -20.91
N ASP A 348 28.79 1.44 -21.65
CA ASP A 348 28.90 1.86 -23.05
C ASP A 348 27.88 1.19 -23.95
N ALA A 349 27.60 -0.11 -23.76
CA ALA A 349 26.59 -0.83 -24.51
C ALA A 349 25.17 -0.27 -24.25
N VAL A 350 24.84 0.04 -22.99
CA VAL A 350 23.55 0.67 -22.63
C VAL A 350 23.45 2.07 -23.23
N ASN A 351 24.49 2.87 -23.11
CA ASN A 351 24.50 4.22 -23.67
C ASN A 351 24.37 4.19 -25.22
N ARG A 352 25.02 3.23 -25.91
CA ARG A 352 24.81 3.02 -27.34
C ARG A 352 23.37 2.62 -27.67
N LEU A 353 22.78 1.70 -26.89
CA LEU A 353 21.39 1.29 -27.06
C LEU A 353 20.45 2.50 -27.01
N LEU A 354 20.57 3.34 -25.98
CA LEU A 354 19.65 4.44 -25.73
C LEU A 354 19.91 5.65 -26.63
N ASN A 355 21.17 6.07 -26.77
CA ASN A 355 21.51 7.36 -27.38
C ASN A 355 21.90 7.27 -28.87
N GLN A 356 22.27 6.08 -29.37
CA GLN A 356 22.67 5.91 -30.77
C GLN A 356 21.72 5.05 -31.61
N ARG A 357 21.00 4.13 -30.93
CA ARG A 357 20.13 3.16 -31.60
C ARG A 357 18.65 3.36 -31.34
N ASP A 358 18.27 4.49 -30.69
CA ASP A 358 16.88 4.85 -30.36
C ASP A 358 16.17 3.73 -29.57
N GLY A 359 16.91 3.06 -28.68
CA GLY A 359 16.40 2.01 -27.84
C GLY A 359 15.70 2.52 -26.58
N LEU A 360 15.09 1.59 -25.84
CA LEU A 360 14.35 1.88 -24.63
C LEU A 360 14.92 1.14 -23.43
N ALA A 361 14.77 1.73 -22.25
CA ALA A 361 14.98 1.05 -20.97
C ALA A 361 13.71 1.14 -20.12
N LEU A 362 13.33 0.00 -19.53
CA LEU A 362 12.22 -0.09 -18.58
C LEU A 362 12.73 -0.75 -17.30
N GLY A 363 12.44 -0.15 -16.16
CA GLY A 363 12.73 -0.73 -14.84
C GLY A 363 11.48 -0.76 -13.98
N ILE A 364 11.25 -1.89 -13.31
CA ILE A 364 10.11 -2.07 -12.41
C ILE A 364 10.63 -2.34 -11.00
N CYS A 365 10.10 -1.63 -9.98
CA CYS A 365 10.43 -1.79 -8.58
C CYS A 365 11.96 -1.72 -8.35
N ASN A 366 12.63 -2.81 -8.02
CA ASN A 366 14.09 -2.87 -7.87
C ASN A 366 14.83 -2.47 -9.16
N GLY A 367 14.32 -2.83 -10.32
CA GLY A 367 14.84 -2.35 -11.61
C GLY A 367 14.71 -0.85 -11.81
N PHE A 368 13.61 -0.23 -11.35
CA PHE A 368 13.46 1.23 -11.36
C PHE A 368 14.46 1.92 -10.42
N GLN A 369 14.67 1.36 -9.22
CA GLN A 369 15.70 1.84 -8.31
C GLN A 369 17.10 1.78 -8.93
N ALA A 370 17.38 0.73 -9.70
CA ALA A 370 18.63 0.63 -10.46
C ALA A 370 18.76 1.74 -11.52
N LEU A 371 17.69 2.01 -12.28
CA LEU A 371 17.71 3.08 -13.29
C LEU A 371 17.98 4.46 -12.66
N ILE A 372 17.41 4.74 -11.49
CA ILE A 372 17.70 5.99 -10.73
C ILE A 372 19.16 6.01 -10.31
N LYS A 373 19.66 4.95 -9.65
CA LYS A 373 21.06 4.88 -9.15
C LYS A 373 22.11 4.93 -10.26
N LEU A 374 21.76 4.51 -11.46
CA LEU A 374 22.63 4.60 -12.63
C LEU A 374 22.60 5.96 -13.31
N GLY A 375 21.66 6.82 -13.00
CA GLY A 375 21.47 8.11 -13.67
C GLY A 375 20.61 8.03 -14.94
N LEU A 376 20.10 6.85 -15.29
CA LEU A 376 19.33 6.66 -16.53
C LEU A 376 18.02 7.43 -16.55
N VAL A 377 17.29 7.49 -15.42
CA VAL A 377 16.05 8.27 -15.35
C VAL A 377 16.34 9.79 -15.32
N PRO A 378 17.23 10.31 -14.45
CA PRO A 378 17.44 11.76 -14.40
C PRO A 378 18.23 12.32 -15.59
N TYR A 379 19.12 11.54 -16.23
CA TYR A 379 20.06 12.05 -17.22
C TYR A 379 20.03 11.35 -18.59
N GLY A 380 19.38 10.20 -18.69
CA GLY A 380 19.33 9.40 -19.93
C GLY A 380 20.63 8.65 -20.25
N GLU A 381 21.61 8.64 -19.35
CA GLU A 381 22.89 7.95 -19.52
C GLU A 381 23.42 7.43 -18.18
N ILE A 382 24.25 6.38 -18.23
CA ILE A 382 24.92 5.86 -17.05
C ILE A 382 26.08 6.78 -16.70
N ARG A 383 26.00 7.40 -15.53
CA ARG A 383 27.08 8.24 -14.97
C ARG A 383 27.11 8.16 -13.44
N PRO A 384 28.25 8.52 -12.81
CA PRO A 384 28.30 8.64 -11.36
C PRO A 384 27.27 9.67 -10.88
N ILE A 385 26.52 9.33 -9.84
CA ILE A 385 25.72 10.30 -9.09
C ILE A 385 26.64 10.83 -8.00
N THR A 386 26.95 12.11 -8.06
CA THR A 386 27.60 12.85 -6.97
C THR A 386 26.52 13.35 -6.03
N GLU A 387 26.76 13.28 -4.71
CA GLU A 387 25.90 13.83 -3.66
C GLU A 387 25.61 15.32 -3.86
#